data_43f59a9bbffab2cf5156df5c0df94900
#
_entry.id   43f59a9bbffab2cf5156df5c0df94900
#
_cell.length_a   1.000
_cell.length_b   1.000
_cell.length_c   1.000
_cell.angle_alpha   90.00
_cell.angle_beta   90.00
_cell.angle_gamma   90.00
#
_symmetry.space_group_name_H-M   'P 1'
#
loop_
_entity.id
_entity.type
_entity.pdbx_description
1 polymer ?
#
loop_
_entity_poly.entity_id
_entity_poly.type
_entity_poly.pdbx_seq_one_letter_code
_entity_poly.pdbx_strand_id
1 'polypeptide(L)'
;LGAAMPLIKIDMPSQLKKAQELYFRYGVTTVQEGAASKDVALGLARLAHAGLLDIDVVAYIMDEEYADCAKQMHEYTLGTYIDHVRIGGSKIILDGSPQGKSAWLSQPYENEENYCGYPSHELAYVEDACRRALKGGYQILAHCNGDEAAEQFIEAYSREKAFADKVCSDTDTRPVMIHCQTVRDDQLDKMAEIKMIPSIFAGHIYFWGEVHRNNLGEKRAARISPVKSAVERGLVFNLHQD
;
A
#
# COMPACT_ATOMS: atom_id res chain seq x y z
N LEU A 1 13.25 19.24 -4.52
CA LEU A 1 12.33 19.37 -3.37
C LEU A 1 13.12 19.39 -2.05
N GLY A 2 14.03 18.47 -1.77
CA GLY A 2 14.77 18.39 -0.51
C GLY A 2 15.53 19.67 -0.12
N ALA A 3 16.10 20.41 -1.08
CA ALA A 3 16.80 21.65 -0.83
C ALA A 3 15.86 22.84 -0.45
N ALA A 4 14.59 22.79 -0.82
CA ALA A 4 13.61 23.83 -0.54
C ALA A 4 12.84 23.59 0.78
N MET A 5 12.76 22.35 1.26
CA MET A 5 12.04 21.98 2.49
C MET A 5 12.45 22.79 3.74
N PRO A 6 13.75 23.01 4.00
CA PRO A 6 14.15 23.81 5.17
C PRO A 6 13.73 25.29 5.13
N LEU A 7 13.37 25.79 3.95
CA LEU A 7 12.93 27.19 3.76
C LEU A 7 11.44 27.37 4.00
N ILE A 8 10.68 26.29 4.08
CA ILE A 8 9.22 26.32 4.27
C ILE A 8 8.94 26.23 5.78
N LYS A 9 8.51 27.31 6.38
CA LYS A 9 7.99 27.30 7.76
C LYS A 9 6.56 26.76 7.73
N ILE A 10 6.40 25.49 8.11
CA ILE A 10 5.08 24.86 8.21
C ILE A 10 4.59 25.02 9.64
N ASP A 11 3.47 25.69 9.81
CA ASP A 11 2.70 25.65 11.05
C ASP A 11 1.91 24.34 11.07
N MET A 12 2.54 23.29 11.58
CA MET A 12 1.98 21.92 11.61
C MET A 12 0.61 21.85 12.29
N PRO A 13 0.38 22.44 13.48
CA PRO A 13 -0.94 22.40 14.11
C PRO A 13 -2.04 23.00 13.24
N SER A 14 -1.79 24.16 12.63
CA SER A 14 -2.77 24.79 11.74
C SER A 14 -3.06 23.98 10.48
N GLN A 15 -2.02 23.40 9.86
CA GLN A 15 -2.20 22.57 8.67
C GLN A 15 -2.92 21.27 9.00
N LEU A 16 -2.57 20.62 10.11
CA LEU A 16 -3.22 19.40 10.57
C LEU A 16 -4.71 19.65 10.87
N LYS A 17 -5.04 20.75 11.52
CA LYS A 17 -6.44 21.12 11.75
C LYS A 17 -7.21 21.27 10.44
N LYS A 18 -6.66 22.00 9.47
CA LYS A 18 -7.29 22.18 8.15
C LYS A 18 -7.48 20.86 7.39
N ALA A 19 -6.50 19.96 7.47
CA ALA A 19 -6.60 18.64 6.86
C ALA A 19 -7.73 17.82 7.49
N GLN A 20 -7.82 17.79 8.81
CA GLN A 20 -8.89 17.10 9.53
C GLN A 20 -10.27 17.69 9.20
N GLU A 21 -10.41 19.02 9.20
CA GLU A 21 -11.65 19.70 8.81
C GLU A 21 -12.09 19.31 7.38
N LEU A 22 -11.14 19.15 6.46
CA LEU A 22 -11.42 18.69 5.10
C LEU A 22 -11.95 17.25 5.08
N TYR A 23 -11.28 16.34 5.78
CA TYR A 23 -11.72 14.94 5.89
C TYR A 23 -13.11 14.83 6.53
N PHE A 24 -13.36 15.52 7.64
CA PHE A 24 -14.66 15.53 8.32
C PHE A 24 -15.78 16.07 7.45
N ARG A 25 -15.50 17.07 6.61
CA ARG A 25 -16.49 17.60 5.64
C ARG A 25 -17.01 16.53 4.69
N TYR A 26 -16.19 15.53 4.38
CA TYR A 26 -16.57 14.38 3.53
C TYR A 26 -16.98 13.14 4.35
N GLY A 27 -17.14 13.26 5.65
CA GLY A 27 -17.56 12.16 6.53
C GLY A 27 -16.46 11.14 6.81
N VAL A 28 -15.19 11.47 6.51
CA VAL A 28 -14.05 10.59 6.80
C VAL A 28 -13.62 10.78 8.24
N THR A 29 -13.69 9.71 9.03
CA THR A 29 -13.33 9.70 10.47
C THR A 29 -12.08 8.89 10.76
N THR A 30 -11.59 8.13 9.79
CA THR A 30 -10.36 7.34 9.89
C THR A 30 -9.54 7.52 8.62
N VAL A 31 -8.26 7.83 8.78
CA VAL A 31 -7.31 7.95 7.67
C VAL A 31 -6.19 6.93 7.81
N GLN A 32 -5.56 6.60 6.69
CA GLN A 32 -4.42 5.71 6.64
C GLN A 32 -3.17 6.50 6.25
N GLU A 33 -2.12 6.42 7.08
CA GLU A 33 -0.76 6.77 6.69
C GLU A 33 -0.11 5.49 6.13
N GLY A 34 -0.05 5.40 4.79
CA GLY A 34 0.22 4.14 4.09
C GLY A 34 1.70 3.81 3.89
N ALA A 35 2.63 4.69 4.28
CA ALA A 35 4.07 4.50 4.07
C ALA A 35 4.90 5.29 5.09
N ALA A 36 4.55 5.19 6.37
CA ALA A 36 5.21 5.92 7.44
C ALA A 36 6.64 5.44 7.67
N SER A 37 7.59 6.37 7.79
CA SER A 37 8.83 6.08 8.48
C SER A 37 8.58 5.98 9.99
N LYS A 38 9.53 5.41 10.72
CA LYS A 38 9.48 5.39 12.20
C LYS A 38 9.31 6.81 12.77
N ASP A 39 10.01 7.79 12.21
CA ASP A 39 9.96 9.17 12.68
C ASP A 39 8.57 9.81 12.44
N VAL A 40 7.91 9.48 11.34
CA VAL A 40 6.52 9.88 11.06
C VAL A 40 5.57 9.28 12.09
N ALA A 41 5.69 8.00 12.38
CA ALA A 41 4.85 7.32 13.38
C ALA A 41 5.02 7.91 14.78
N LEU A 42 6.26 8.13 15.21
CA LEU A 42 6.57 8.81 16.47
C LEU A 42 6.06 10.26 16.50
N GLY A 43 6.10 10.94 15.36
CA GLY A 43 5.53 12.28 15.18
C GLY A 43 4.02 12.29 15.36
N LEU A 44 3.32 11.35 14.72
CA LEU A 44 1.87 11.17 14.88
C LEU A 44 1.48 10.90 16.33
N ALA A 45 2.19 10.02 17.01
CA ALA A 45 1.94 9.73 18.43
C ALA A 45 2.13 10.98 19.31
N ARG A 46 3.15 11.80 19.04
CA ARG A 46 3.36 13.07 19.79
C ARG A 46 2.24 14.09 19.53
N LEU A 47 1.79 14.22 18.27
CA LEU A 47 0.66 15.11 17.92
C LEU A 47 -0.64 14.63 18.56
N ALA A 48 -0.88 13.33 18.58
CA ALA A 48 -2.00 12.71 19.23
C ALA A 48 -2.01 12.98 20.74
N HIS A 49 -0.88 12.71 21.40
CA HIS A 49 -0.72 12.95 22.84
C HIS A 49 -0.88 14.44 23.22
N ALA A 50 -0.54 15.34 22.31
CA ALA A 50 -0.77 16.78 22.48
C ALA A 50 -2.24 17.20 22.24
N GLY A 51 -3.14 16.26 21.94
CA GLY A 51 -4.55 16.54 21.67
C GLY A 51 -4.80 17.28 20.34
N LEU A 52 -3.92 17.08 19.36
CA LEU A 52 -4.02 17.74 18.05
C LEU A 52 -4.65 16.84 16.98
N LEU A 53 -5.01 15.60 17.33
CA LEU A 53 -5.73 14.67 16.45
C LEU A 53 -7.15 14.45 16.98
N ASP A 54 -8.12 14.72 16.11
CA ASP A 54 -9.55 14.42 16.31
C ASP A 54 -10.01 13.29 15.36
N ILE A 55 -9.14 12.89 14.42
CA ILE A 55 -9.36 11.83 13.43
C ILE A 55 -8.51 10.61 13.77
N ASP A 56 -9.06 9.42 13.60
CA ASP A 56 -8.29 8.19 13.77
C ASP A 56 -7.28 8.00 12.65
N VAL A 57 -6.05 7.65 13.01
CA VAL A 57 -4.94 7.40 12.07
C VAL A 57 -4.43 5.98 12.23
N VAL A 58 -4.41 5.22 11.13
CA VAL A 58 -3.79 3.90 11.05
C VAL A 58 -2.49 4.05 10.28
N ALA A 59 -1.35 3.91 10.94
CA ALA A 59 -0.04 4.01 10.31
C ALA A 59 0.49 2.62 9.89
N TYR A 60 0.97 2.53 8.66
CA TYR A 60 1.70 1.38 8.13
C TYR A 60 3.16 1.75 7.95
N ILE A 61 4.01 1.08 8.67
CA ILE A 61 5.44 1.42 8.77
C ILE A 61 6.21 0.77 7.63
N MET A 62 7.13 1.49 7.02
CA MET A 62 8.06 0.90 6.05
C MET A 62 8.72 -0.34 6.65
N ASP A 63 8.72 -1.45 5.90
CA ASP A 63 9.07 -2.77 6.43
C ASP A 63 10.48 -2.82 7.02
N GLU A 64 11.41 -2.07 6.45
CA GLU A 64 12.79 -1.96 6.94
C GLU A 64 12.88 -1.38 8.35
N GLU A 65 11.92 -0.54 8.74
CA GLU A 65 11.86 0.13 10.04
C GLU A 65 10.83 -0.48 10.98
N TYR A 66 9.98 -1.40 10.48
CA TYR A 66 8.83 -1.91 11.24
C TYR A 66 9.21 -2.55 12.57
N ALA A 67 10.22 -3.43 12.57
CA ALA A 67 10.61 -4.14 13.78
C ALA A 67 11.11 -3.21 14.91
N ASP A 68 11.88 -2.18 14.54
CA ASP A 68 12.38 -1.20 15.50
C ASP A 68 11.25 -0.26 15.96
N CYS A 69 10.39 0.17 15.05
CA CYS A 69 9.21 0.97 15.37
C CYS A 69 8.25 0.22 16.30
N ALA A 70 7.90 -1.02 15.96
CA ALA A 70 7.00 -1.85 16.77
C ALA A 70 7.55 -2.13 18.18
N LYS A 71 8.87 -2.22 18.33
CA LYS A 71 9.51 -2.35 19.63
C LYS A 71 9.37 -1.08 20.48
N GLN A 72 9.53 0.09 19.89
CA GLN A 72 9.45 1.38 20.59
C GLN A 72 7.99 1.80 20.85
N MET A 73 7.07 1.41 19.96
CA MET A 73 5.66 1.77 19.98
C MET A 73 4.77 0.51 20.18
N HIS A 74 5.21 -0.41 21.03
CA HIS A 74 4.54 -1.71 21.20
C HIS A 74 3.05 -1.58 21.49
N GLU A 75 2.64 -0.67 22.37
CA GLU A 75 1.24 -0.48 22.73
C GLU A 75 0.37 -0.08 21.53
N TYR A 76 0.93 0.65 20.56
CA TYR A 76 0.22 1.06 19.34
C TYR A 76 0.02 -0.08 18.33
N THR A 77 0.68 -1.22 18.53
CA THR A 77 0.56 -2.41 17.66
C THR A 77 -0.50 -3.40 18.12
N LEU A 78 -1.12 -3.19 19.27
CA LEU A 78 -2.06 -4.11 19.89
C LEU A 78 -3.48 -4.06 19.32
N GLY A 79 -3.68 -3.38 18.21
CA GLY A 79 -4.98 -3.30 17.51
C GLY A 79 -5.96 -2.26 18.07
N THR A 80 -5.61 -1.60 19.17
CA THR A 80 -6.38 -0.51 19.77
C THR A 80 -5.77 0.84 19.44
N TYR A 81 -6.59 1.89 19.41
CA TYR A 81 -6.10 3.26 19.27
C TYR A 81 -5.62 3.80 20.61
N ILE A 82 -4.51 4.53 20.59
CA ILE A 82 -4.04 5.37 21.68
C ILE A 82 -4.05 6.80 21.16
N ASP A 83 -4.85 7.66 21.77
CA ASP A 83 -5.03 9.05 21.37
C ASP A 83 -5.26 9.21 19.85
N HIS A 84 -6.14 8.38 19.25
CA HIS A 84 -6.45 8.36 17.83
C HIS A 84 -5.38 7.73 16.91
N VAL A 85 -4.29 7.18 17.40
CA VAL A 85 -3.26 6.53 16.57
C VAL A 85 -3.15 5.05 16.86
N ARG A 86 -2.96 4.23 15.80
CA ARG A 86 -2.51 2.84 15.93
C ARG A 86 -1.58 2.47 14.80
N ILE A 87 -0.74 1.46 14.99
CA ILE A 87 0.04 0.84 13.92
C ILE A 87 -0.77 -0.34 13.36
N GLY A 88 -1.06 -0.29 12.05
CA GLY A 88 -1.82 -1.32 11.35
C GLY A 88 -0.97 -2.50 10.88
N GLY A 89 0.31 -2.26 10.59
CA GLY A 89 1.21 -3.26 10.06
C GLY A 89 2.39 -2.66 9.30
N SER A 90 2.96 -3.43 8.36
CA SER A 90 4.10 -2.99 7.56
C SER A 90 3.72 -2.64 6.12
N LYS A 91 4.58 -1.86 5.48
CA LYS A 91 4.48 -1.43 4.08
C LYS A 91 5.77 -1.75 3.33
N ILE A 92 5.61 -2.38 2.15
CA ILE A 92 6.71 -2.56 1.18
C ILE A 92 6.37 -1.90 -0.15
N ILE A 93 7.39 -1.51 -0.91
CA ILE A 93 7.25 -0.91 -2.25
C ILE A 93 7.95 -1.83 -3.25
N LEU A 94 7.19 -2.46 -4.14
CA LEU A 94 7.73 -3.48 -5.04
C LEU A 94 8.11 -2.94 -6.41
N ASP A 95 7.55 -1.80 -6.82
CA ASP A 95 7.89 -1.15 -8.08
C ASP A 95 7.63 0.36 -8.02
N GLY A 96 7.82 1.03 -9.15
CA GLY A 96 7.50 2.44 -9.32
C GLY A 96 6.12 2.66 -9.94
N SER A 97 6.00 3.65 -10.84
CA SER A 97 4.73 4.05 -11.45
C SER A 97 4.75 3.91 -12.99
N PRO A 98 3.59 3.57 -13.62
CA PRO A 98 3.51 3.50 -15.07
C PRO A 98 3.74 4.86 -15.77
N GLN A 99 3.39 5.98 -15.11
CA GLN A 99 3.62 7.32 -15.65
C GLN A 99 5.10 7.61 -15.84
N GLY A 100 5.93 7.16 -14.90
CA GLY A 100 7.39 7.30 -14.94
C GLY A 100 8.10 6.12 -15.62
N LYS A 101 7.36 5.19 -16.23
CA LYS A 101 7.88 3.94 -16.81
C LYS A 101 8.75 3.13 -15.85
N SER A 102 8.45 3.18 -14.56
CA SER A 102 9.16 2.44 -13.50
C SER A 102 8.32 1.35 -12.82
N ALA A 103 7.04 1.23 -13.17
CA ALA A 103 6.25 0.06 -12.80
C ALA A 103 6.79 -1.19 -13.52
N TRP A 104 6.87 -2.31 -12.80
CA TRP A 104 7.42 -3.55 -13.32
C TRP A 104 6.35 -4.39 -14.02
N LEU A 105 6.48 -4.48 -15.36
CA LEU A 105 5.49 -5.07 -16.25
C LEU A 105 5.98 -6.39 -16.84
N SER A 106 5.06 -7.30 -17.14
CA SER A 106 5.33 -8.56 -17.87
C SER A 106 5.59 -8.34 -19.36
N GLN A 107 5.20 -7.18 -19.91
CA GLN A 107 5.41 -6.82 -21.31
C GLN A 107 6.03 -5.44 -21.38
N PRO A 108 6.88 -5.17 -22.40
CA PRO A 108 7.51 -3.88 -22.57
C PRO A 108 6.52 -2.71 -22.61
N TYR A 109 6.97 -1.56 -22.17
CA TYR A 109 6.28 -0.31 -22.39
C TYR A 109 6.08 -0.05 -23.89
N GLU A 110 5.01 0.64 -24.23
CA GLU A 110 4.73 1.00 -25.62
C GLU A 110 5.88 1.81 -26.20
N ASN A 111 6.29 1.48 -27.43
CA ASN A 111 7.44 2.05 -28.13
C ASN A 111 8.81 1.80 -27.45
N GLU A 112 8.91 0.84 -26.54
CA GLU A 112 10.16 0.36 -25.97
C GLU A 112 10.41 -1.08 -26.47
N GLU A 113 11.64 -1.40 -26.87
CA GLU A 113 11.93 -2.71 -27.44
C GLU A 113 11.88 -3.84 -26.40
N ASN A 114 12.49 -3.63 -25.24
CA ASN A 114 12.59 -4.65 -24.19
C ASN A 114 12.45 -4.10 -22.75
N TYR A 115 12.07 -2.83 -22.60
CA TYR A 115 12.04 -2.20 -21.30
C TYR A 115 10.68 -2.41 -20.62
N CYS A 116 10.69 -3.12 -19.49
CA CYS A 116 9.51 -3.51 -18.70
C CYS A 116 9.42 -2.82 -17.33
N GLY A 117 10.24 -1.81 -17.05
CA GLY A 117 10.42 -1.34 -15.67
C GLY A 117 11.30 -2.30 -14.86
N TYR A 118 11.21 -2.27 -13.54
CA TYR A 118 12.09 -3.07 -12.67
C TYR A 118 11.47 -3.29 -11.27
N PRO A 119 11.82 -4.41 -10.61
CA PRO A 119 11.45 -4.63 -9.22
C PRO A 119 12.28 -3.75 -8.27
N SER A 120 11.68 -3.32 -7.17
CA SER A 120 12.42 -2.62 -6.09
C SER A 120 13.14 -3.59 -5.16
N HIS A 121 12.69 -4.84 -5.08
CA HIS A 121 13.25 -5.86 -4.20
C HIS A 121 13.29 -7.23 -4.89
N GLU A 122 14.28 -8.04 -4.51
CA GLU A 122 14.36 -9.44 -4.87
C GLU A 122 13.24 -10.25 -4.20
N LEU A 123 12.80 -11.34 -4.84
CA LEU A 123 11.72 -12.21 -4.32
C LEU A 123 11.97 -12.67 -2.88
N ALA A 124 13.20 -13.04 -2.54
CA ALA A 124 13.56 -13.52 -1.21
C ALA A 124 13.31 -12.47 -0.10
N TYR A 125 13.48 -11.18 -0.40
CA TYR A 125 13.13 -10.11 0.54
C TYR A 125 11.62 -10.01 0.75
N VAL A 126 10.85 -10.13 -0.33
CA VAL A 126 9.38 -10.06 -0.28
C VAL A 126 8.81 -11.26 0.49
N GLU A 127 9.35 -12.47 0.26
CA GLU A 127 9.01 -13.68 1.02
C GLU A 127 9.30 -13.50 2.52
N ASP A 128 10.46 -12.93 2.86
CA ASP A 128 10.82 -12.69 4.26
C ASP A 128 9.91 -11.64 4.92
N ALA A 129 9.53 -10.56 4.22
CA ALA A 129 8.55 -9.58 4.70
C ALA A 129 7.17 -10.22 4.94
N CYS A 130 6.68 -11.03 4.00
CA CYS A 130 5.43 -11.78 4.15
C CYS A 130 5.48 -12.74 5.34
N ARG A 131 6.59 -13.46 5.51
CA ARG A 131 6.82 -14.37 6.65
C ARG A 131 6.80 -13.64 7.97
N ARG A 132 7.44 -12.46 8.08
CA ARG A 132 7.41 -11.64 9.29
C ARG A 132 5.98 -11.20 9.62
N ALA A 133 5.22 -10.73 8.61
CA ALA A 133 3.84 -10.30 8.80
C ALA A 133 2.93 -11.45 9.27
N LEU A 134 3.01 -12.60 8.62
CA LEU A 134 2.24 -13.80 8.99
C LEU A 134 2.60 -14.29 10.40
N LYS A 135 3.90 -14.37 10.71
CA LYS A 135 4.37 -14.79 12.04
C LYS A 135 4.00 -13.78 13.14
N GLY A 136 4.02 -12.50 12.82
CA GLY A 136 3.69 -11.42 13.74
C GLY A 136 2.19 -11.15 13.86
N GLY A 137 1.35 -11.74 12.99
CA GLY A 137 -0.09 -11.54 12.98
C GLY A 137 -0.52 -10.12 12.58
N TYR A 138 0.30 -9.39 11.81
CA TYR A 138 -0.02 -8.04 11.37
C TYR A 138 -0.23 -7.96 9.86
N GLN A 139 -0.95 -6.94 9.41
CA GLN A 139 -1.24 -6.73 8.02
C GLN A 139 -0.01 -6.20 7.26
N ILE A 140 0.22 -6.71 6.04
CA ILE A 140 1.22 -6.18 5.12
C ILE A 140 0.54 -5.50 3.94
N LEU A 141 1.01 -4.29 3.62
CA LEU A 141 0.63 -3.52 2.44
C LEU A 141 1.78 -3.55 1.43
N ALA A 142 1.52 -3.92 0.19
CA ALA A 142 2.51 -3.88 -0.89
C ALA A 142 2.07 -2.91 -1.99
N HIS A 143 2.93 -1.96 -2.34
CA HIS A 143 2.75 -1.12 -3.51
C HIS A 143 3.07 -1.94 -4.76
N CYS A 144 2.09 -2.14 -5.63
CA CYS A 144 2.21 -2.86 -6.89
C CYS A 144 1.41 -2.15 -7.97
N ASN A 145 2.08 -1.45 -8.85
CA ASN A 145 1.48 -0.86 -10.03
C ASN A 145 1.56 -1.80 -11.24
N GLY A 146 2.72 -2.43 -11.44
CA GLY A 146 2.96 -3.37 -12.51
C GLY A 146 2.43 -4.78 -12.21
N ASP A 147 2.07 -5.49 -13.25
CA ASP A 147 1.56 -6.86 -13.14
C ASP A 147 2.66 -7.86 -12.71
N GLU A 148 3.93 -7.63 -13.00
CA GLU A 148 5.03 -8.44 -12.46
C GLU A 148 5.27 -8.19 -10.97
N ALA A 149 5.15 -6.93 -10.51
CA ALA A 149 5.19 -6.62 -9.08
C ALA A 149 4.01 -7.27 -8.33
N ALA A 150 2.83 -7.28 -8.96
CA ALA A 150 1.67 -7.99 -8.43
C ALA A 150 1.90 -9.49 -8.34
N GLU A 151 2.49 -10.12 -9.39
CA GLU A 151 2.84 -11.55 -9.38
C GLU A 151 3.83 -11.87 -8.27
N GLN A 152 4.89 -11.07 -8.11
CA GLN A 152 5.88 -11.25 -7.06
C GLN A 152 5.24 -11.25 -5.66
N PHE A 153 4.34 -10.31 -5.39
CA PHE A 153 3.67 -10.25 -4.09
C PHE A 153 2.72 -11.42 -3.85
N ILE A 154 1.91 -11.79 -4.87
CA ILE A 154 0.99 -12.93 -4.80
C ILE A 154 1.77 -14.22 -4.56
N GLU A 155 2.86 -14.44 -5.31
CA GLU A 155 3.70 -15.63 -5.18
C GLU A 155 4.34 -15.72 -3.79
N ALA A 156 5.00 -14.65 -3.34
CA ALA A 156 5.65 -14.58 -2.03
C ALA A 156 4.66 -14.85 -0.89
N TYR A 157 3.53 -14.12 -0.89
CA TYR A 157 2.53 -14.28 0.16
C TYR A 157 1.90 -15.68 0.15
N SER A 158 1.57 -16.22 -1.03
CA SER A 158 0.98 -17.56 -1.16
C SER A 158 1.89 -18.66 -0.62
N ARG A 159 3.19 -18.60 -0.93
CA ARG A 159 4.19 -19.55 -0.44
C ARG A 159 4.31 -19.53 1.08
N GLU A 160 4.46 -18.34 1.64
CA GLU A 160 4.63 -18.17 3.08
C GLU A 160 3.35 -18.49 3.85
N LYS A 161 2.17 -18.14 3.31
CA LYS A 161 0.89 -18.52 3.88
C LYS A 161 0.70 -20.03 3.90
N ALA A 162 0.99 -20.73 2.81
CA ALA A 162 0.91 -22.19 2.75
C ALA A 162 1.83 -22.89 3.76
N PHE A 163 2.95 -22.26 4.13
CA PHE A 163 3.82 -22.74 5.20
C PHE A 163 3.23 -22.41 6.58
N ALA A 164 2.76 -21.18 6.79
CA ALA A 164 2.19 -20.74 8.06
C ALA A 164 0.93 -21.55 8.44
N ASP A 165 0.05 -21.83 7.47
CA ASP A 165 -1.18 -22.61 7.68
C ASP A 165 -0.92 -24.08 8.13
N LYS A 166 0.27 -24.62 7.85
CA LYS A 166 0.68 -25.94 8.38
C LYS A 166 1.07 -25.93 9.86
N VAL A 167 1.45 -24.75 10.35
CA VAL A 167 1.96 -24.58 11.73
C VAL A 167 0.88 -23.99 12.64
N CYS A 168 0.03 -23.12 12.12
CA CYS A 168 -1.02 -22.44 12.86
C CYS A 168 -2.29 -22.33 12.01
N SER A 169 -3.39 -22.87 12.49
CA SER A 169 -4.68 -22.84 11.79
C SER A 169 -5.33 -21.48 11.98
N ASP A 170 -5.14 -20.56 11.15
CA ASP A 170 -5.82 -19.26 11.00
C ASP A 170 -4.85 -18.07 11.01
N THR A 171 -4.13 -17.94 9.91
CA THR A 171 -3.24 -16.81 9.67
C THR A 171 -3.84 -15.82 8.67
N ASP A 172 -5.07 -15.36 8.92
CA ASP A 172 -5.71 -14.33 8.08
C ASP A 172 -5.21 -12.93 8.48
N THR A 173 -4.12 -12.50 7.85
CA THR A 173 -3.57 -11.14 8.02
C THR A 173 -4.12 -10.15 6.99
N ARG A 174 -5.02 -10.58 6.09
CA ARG A 174 -5.64 -9.74 5.05
C ARG A 174 -4.63 -8.83 4.33
N PRO A 175 -3.68 -9.41 3.57
CA PRO A 175 -2.69 -8.61 2.85
C PRO A 175 -3.37 -7.68 1.85
N VAL A 176 -2.81 -6.49 1.65
CA VAL A 176 -3.38 -5.48 0.76
C VAL A 176 -2.40 -5.16 -0.37
N MET A 177 -2.88 -5.25 -1.61
CA MET A 177 -2.15 -4.79 -2.78
C MET A 177 -2.58 -3.35 -3.09
N ILE A 178 -1.69 -2.40 -2.84
CA ILE A 178 -1.93 -0.97 -3.09
C ILE A 178 -1.73 -0.66 -4.57
N HIS A 179 -2.59 0.15 -5.14
CA HIS A 179 -2.80 0.53 -6.52
C HIS A 179 -3.42 -0.59 -7.37
N CYS A 180 -2.85 -1.79 -7.38
CA CYS A 180 -3.41 -2.92 -8.14
C CYS A 180 -3.73 -2.51 -9.60
N GLN A 181 -2.83 -1.66 -10.19
CA GLN A 181 -3.21 -0.82 -11.33
C GLN A 181 -3.27 -1.59 -12.64
N THR A 182 -2.27 -2.43 -12.93
CA THR A 182 -2.21 -3.22 -14.17
C THR A 182 -2.43 -4.71 -13.93
N VAL A 183 -2.96 -5.08 -12.78
CA VAL A 183 -3.20 -6.48 -12.40
C VAL A 183 -4.05 -7.22 -13.43
N ARG A 184 -3.67 -8.45 -13.72
CA ARG A 184 -4.35 -9.35 -14.67
C ARG A 184 -5.52 -10.08 -14.03
N ASP A 185 -6.40 -10.63 -14.85
CA ASP A 185 -7.56 -11.39 -14.37
C ASP A 185 -7.16 -12.68 -13.63
N ASP A 186 -6.13 -13.40 -14.13
CA ASP A 186 -5.57 -14.57 -13.46
C ASP A 186 -4.97 -14.26 -12.09
N GLN A 187 -4.43 -13.06 -11.93
CA GLN A 187 -3.91 -12.59 -10.64
C GLN A 187 -5.03 -12.23 -9.67
N LEU A 188 -6.11 -11.61 -10.15
CA LEU A 188 -7.30 -11.36 -9.33
C LEU A 188 -7.95 -12.68 -8.85
N ASP A 189 -7.93 -13.74 -9.68
CA ASP A 189 -8.39 -15.08 -9.26
C ASP A 189 -7.53 -15.61 -8.10
N LYS A 190 -6.20 -15.52 -8.20
CA LYS A 190 -5.27 -15.93 -7.12
C LYS A 190 -5.45 -15.05 -5.86
N MET A 191 -5.67 -13.74 -6.02
CA MET A 191 -5.93 -12.85 -4.89
C MET A 191 -7.20 -13.26 -4.13
N ALA A 192 -8.25 -13.69 -4.84
CA ALA A 192 -9.48 -14.20 -4.22
C ALA A 192 -9.22 -15.46 -3.39
N GLU A 193 -8.40 -16.39 -3.89
CA GLU A 193 -8.05 -17.63 -3.18
C GLU A 193 -7.33 -17.37 -1.85
N ILE A 194 -6.42 -16.40 -1.82
CA ILE A 194 -5.63 -16.06 -0.64
C ILE A 194 -6.21 -14.91 0.19
N LYS A 195 -7.42 -14.44 -0.15
CA LYS A 195 -8.12 -13.32 0.51
C LYS A 195 -7.31 -12.01 0.53
N MET A 196 -6.50 -11.78 -0.50
CA MET A 196 -5.75 -10.54 -0.67
C MET A 196 -6.69 -9.41 -1.12
N ILE A 197 -6.58 -8.24 -0.52
CA ILE A 197 -7.46 -7.10 -0.76
C ILE A 197 -6.82 -6.17 -1.79
N PRO A 198 -7.41 -5.99 -2.99
CA PRO A 198 -7.00 -4.93 -3.89
C PRO A 198 -7.45 -3.56 -3.35
N SER A 199 -6.52 -2.64 -3.22
CA SER A 199 -6.78 -1.24 -2.90
C SER A 199 -6.52 -0.43 -4.17
N ILE A 200 -7.56 0.06 -4.82
CA ILE A 200 -7.50 0.59 -6.18
C ILE A 200 -7.60 2.12 -6.17
N PHE A 201 -6.67 2.78 -6.86
CA PHE A 201 -6.75 4.22 -7.08
C PHE A 201 -7.38 4.54 -8.44
N ALA A 202 -8.69 4.73 -8.46
CA ALA A 202 -9.43 5.06 -9.69
C ALA A 202 -9.05 6.42 -10.29
N GLY A 203 -8.47 7.32 -9.50
CA GLY A 203 -7.97 8.62 -9.94
C GLY A 203 -6.86 8.53 -11.00
N HIS A 204 -6.12 7.43 -11.07
CA HIS A 204 -5.14 7.18 -12.13
C HIS A 204 -5.75 7.29 -13.55
N ILE A 205 -7.00 6.86 -13.72
CA ILE A 205 -7.69 6.93 -15.03
C ILE A 205 -7.94 8.40 -15.42
N TYR A 206 -8.40 9.18 -14.46
CA TYR A 206 -8.75 10.59 -14.71
C TYR A 206 -7.52 11.47 -14.92
N PHE A 207 -6.52 11.36 -14.05
CA PHE A 207 -5.37 12.25 -14.07
C PHE A 207 -4.31 11.86 -15.10
N TRP A 208 -4.17 10.55 -15.40
CA TRP A 208 -3.06 10.01 -16.17
C TRP A 208 -3.49 9.14 -17.36
N GLY A 209 -4.77 9.14 -17.71
CA GLY A 209 -5.33 8.26 -18.74
C GLY A 209 -4.59 8.33 -20.08
N GLU A 210 -4.28 9.54 -20.57
CA GLU A 210 -3.53 9.71 -21.82
C GLU A 210 -2.08 9.23 -21.71
N VAL A 211 -1.42 9.51 -20.59
CA VAL A 211 -0.05 9.03 -20.32
C VAL A 211 -0.03 7.51 -20.28
N HIS A 212 -1.04 6.88 -19.67
CA HIS A 212 -1.15 5.42 -19.63
C HIS A 212 -1.39 4.83 -21.03
N ARG A 213 -2.22 5.47 -21.86
CA ARG A 213 -2.41 5.04 -23.26
C ARG A 213 -1.09 5.09 -24.05
N ASN A 214 -0.30 6.15 -23.86
CA ASN A 214 0.98 6.31 -24.53
C ASN A 214 2.04 5.31 -24.03
N ASN A 215 2.02 5.00 -22.73
CA ASN A 215 3.04 4.14 -22.11
C ASN A 215 2.70 2.65 -22.17
N LEU A 216 1.41 2.29 -22.14
CA LEU A 216 0.95 0.90 -22.08
C LEU A 216 0.29 0.41 -23.38
N GLY A 217 -0.04 1.33 -24.29
CA GLY A 217 -0.89 1.06 -25.45
C GLY A 217 -2.38 0.93 -25.09
N GLU A 218 -3.25 1.07 -26.09
CA GLU A 218 -4.72 1.13 -25.91
C GLU A 218 -5.29 -0.05 -25.11
N LYS A 219 -4.86 -1.28 -25.43
CA LYS A 219 -5.42 -2.49 -24.81
C LYS A 219 -5.14 -2.61 -23.32
N ARG A 220 -3.89 -2.36 -22.89
CA ARG A 220 -3.50 -2.43 -21.48
C ARG A 220 -4.07 -1.24 -20.71
N ALA A 221 -3.99 -0.05 -21.30
CA ALA A 221 -4.51 1.17 -20.68
C ALA A 221 -6.03 1.11 -20.45
N ALA A 222 -6.79 0.46 -21.34
CA ALA A 222 -8.24 0.28 -21.16
C ALA A 222 -8.60 -0.65 -19.98
N ARG A 223 -7.64 -1.36 -19.41
CA ARG A 223 -7.85 -2.33 -18.32
C ARG A 223 -7.25 -1.91 -16.99
N ILE A 224 -6.60 -0.76 -16.90
CA ILE A 224 -6.03 -0.31 -15.62
C ILE A 224 -7.11 -0.11 -14.56
N SER A 225 -6.73 -0.28 -13.30
CA SER A 225 -7.63 -0.12 -12.15
C SER A 225 -8.91 -0.95 -12.28
N PRO A 226 -8.82 -2.30 -12.35
CA PRO A 226 -9.88 -3.21 -12.79
C PRO A 226 -10.95 -3.47 -11.71
N VAL A 227 -11.63 -2.41 -11.25
CA VAL A 227 -12.68 -2.48 -10.21
C VAL A 227 -13.80 -3.46 -10.59
N LYS A 228 -14.27 -3.42 -11.86
CA LYS A 228 -15.31 -4.32 -12.33
C LYS A 228 -14.90 -5.79 -12.22
N SER A 229 -13.68 -6.11 -12.66
CA SER A 229 -13.15 -7.47 -12.58
C SER A 229 -13.00 -7.96 -11.13
N ALA A 230 -12.68 -7.07 -10.19
CA ALA A 230 -12.63 -7.40 -8.76
C ALA A 230 -14.04 -7.69 -8.20
N VAL A 231 -15.05 -6.89 -8.57
CA VAL A 231 -16.46 -7.10 -8.19
C VAL A 231 -16.98 -8.45 -8.71
N GLU A 232 -16.72 -8.76 -9.98
CA GLU A 232 -17.18 -10.00 -10.63
C GLU A 232 -16.61 -11.27 -9.96
N ARG A 233 -15.46 -11.15 -9.30
CA ARG A 233 -14.81 -12.22 -8.52
C ARG A 233 -15.19 -12.25 -7.04
N GLY A 234 -16.06 -11.35 -6.60
CA GLY A 234 -16.45 -11.23 -5.19
C GLY A 234 -15.31 -10.83 -4.25
N LEU A 235 -14.25 -10.21 -4.79
CA LEU A 235 -13.16 -9.69 -3.97
C LEU A 235 -13.64 -8.58 -3.04
N VAL A 236 -13.23 -8.63 -1.79
CA VAL A 236 -13.27 -7.47 -0.91
C VAL A 236 -12.20 -6.50 -1.38
N PHE A 237 -12.60 -5.29 -1.72
CA PHE A 237 -11.67 -4.26 -2.20
C PHE A 237 -11.99 -2.91 -1.58
N ASN A 238 -11.06 -2.00 -1.63
CA ASN A 238 -11.32 -0.60 -1.32
C ASN A 238 -10.83 0.33 -2.44
N LEU A 239 -11.31 1.56 -2.41
CA LEU A 239 -10.81 2.65 -3.23
C LEU A 239 -10.02 3.59 -2.33
N HIS A 240 -8.87 4.03 -2.80
CA HIS A 240 -8.05 5.00 -2.08
C HIS A 240 -7.72 6.20 -2.97
N GLN A 241 -7.18 7.21 -2.34
CA GLN A 241 -6.47 8.32 -2.97
C GLN A 241 -5.05 8.35 -2.43
N ASP A 242 -4.12 8.78 -3.24
CA ASP A 242 -2.72 8.85 -2.89
C ASP A 242 -2.34 10.21 -2.32
#